data_24e661e687fcc0986a6c908b6bba657e
#
_entry.id   24e661e687fcc0986a6c908b6bba657e
#
_cell.length_a   1.000
_cell.length_b   1.000
_cell.length_c   1.000
_cell.angle_alpha   90.00
_cell.angle_beta   90.00
_cell.angle_gamma   90.00
#
_symmetry.space_group_name_H-M   'P 1'
#
loop_
_entity.id
_entity.type
_entity.pdbx_description
1 polymer ?
#
loop_
_entity_poly.entity_id
_entity_poly.type
_entity_poly.pdbx_seq_one_letter_code
_entity_poly.pdbx_strand_id
1 'polypeptide(L)'
;MHQYQDLLERILSDGAEKTDRTGTGTLSIFGHQMRFNLSAGFPMLTTKRLPLKAIVHELLWFLKGDTNIKYLRDNGVTIWDEWADANGDLGPVYGHQWRSWPAPDGRSIDQIANVVDMIKRNPDSRRLIVSAWNPAEVDKMALPPCHCLFQFYVANGKLSCQLYQRSADVFLGVPFNIASYALLTMMVAQVTGLKPGDFVHSFGDTHLYSNHLEQARLQLTRTPRALPMMRINPDVKDIFSFRYEDFELVGYDPHPHIKAAVAV
;
A
#
# COMPACT_ATOMS: atom_id res chain seq x y z
N MET A 1 13.51 6.44 7.98
CA MET A 1 12.06 6.41 8.25
C MET A 1 11.57 7.56 9.15
N HIS A 2 12.32 8.68 9.19
CA HIS A 2 11.90 9.86 9.96
C HIS A 2 10.58 10.45 9.45
N GLN A 3 10.34 10.43 8.14
CA GLN A 3 9.10 10.95 7.54
C GLN A 3 7.82 10.39 8.20
N TYR A 4 7.84 9.11 8.59
CA TYR A 4 6.70 8.50 9.27
C TYR A 4 6.60 8.96 10.74
N GLN A 5 7.72 9.14 11.45
CA GLN A 5 7.70 9.69 12.80
C GLN A 5 7.22 11.15 12.79
N ASP A 6 7.74 11.97 11.86
CA ASP A 6 7.30 13.36 11.68
C ASP A 6 5.78 13.44 11.45
N LEU A 7 5.20 12.47 10.70
CA LEU A 7 3.77 12.38 10.52
C LEU A 7 3.01 12.06 11.82
N LEU A 8 3.51 11.07 12.61
CA LEU A 8 2.92 10.75 13.91
C LEU A 8 2.96 11.94 14.87
N GLU A 9 4.11 12.62 14.96
CA GLU A 9 4.29 13.82 15.79
C GLU A 9 3.32 14.92 15.37
N ARG A 10 3.21 15.18 14.06
CA ARG A 10 2.30 16.19 13.52
C ARG A 10 0.84 15.90 13.86
N ILE A 11 0.39 14.64 13.78
CA ILE A 11 -1.00 14.29 14.13
C ILE A 11 -1.23 14.48 15.64
N LEU A 12 -0.26 14.10 16.47
CA LEU A 12 -0.39 14.25 17.92
C LEU A 12 -0.38 15.71 18.38
N SER A 13 0.30 16.63 17.65
CA SER A 13 0.37 18.05 17.97
C SER A 13 -0.77 18.87 17.36
N ASP A 14 -1.09 18.62 16.09
CA ASP A 14 -1.95 19.49 15.27
C ASP A 14 -3.29 18.85 14.92
N GLY A 15 -3.49 17.57 15.25
CA GLY A 15 -4.69 16.81 14.87
C GLY A 15 -5.96 17.34 15.53
N ALA A 16 -7.00 17.51 14.73
CA ALA A 16 -8.35 17.80 15.22
C ALA A 16 -9.03 16.51 15.69
N GLU A 17 -9.71 16.55 16.82
CA GLU A 17 -10.58 15.47 17.28
C GLU A 17 -11.77 15.31 16.33
N LYS A 18 -12.01 14.07 15.88
CA LYS A 18 -13.15 13.74 15.02
C LYS A 18 -13.81 12.46 15.49
N THR A 19 -15.11 12.39 15.31
CA THR A 19 -15.87 11.13 15.36
C THR A 19 -15.63 10.35 14.07
N ASP A 20 -15.77 9.04 14.14
CA ASP A 20 -15.65 8.15 12.98
C ASP A 20 -16.78 7.11 12.97
N ARG A 21 -16.88 6.34 11.89
CA ARG A 21 -17.89 5.30 11.69
C ARG A 21 -17.87 4.23 12.80
N THR A 22 -16.69 3.95 13.35
CA THR A 22 -16.52 2.89 14.38
C THR A 22 -16.87 3.39 15.79
N GLY A 23 -17.04 4.69 15.99
CA GLY A 23 -17.28 5.28 17.32
C GLY A 23 -16.03 5.35 18.21
N THR A 24 -14.85 4.94 17.71
CA THR A 24 -13.59 4.97 18.46
C THR A 24 -13.08 6.40 18.66
N GLY A 25 -13.33 7.29 17.69
CA GLY A 25 -12.77 8.63 17.61
C GLY A 25 -11.35 8.65 17.03
N THR A 26 -10.95 9.80 16.49
CA THR A 26 -9.64 9.99 15.87
C THR A 26 -9.07 11.35 16.16
N LEU A 27 -7.73 11.46 16.15
CA LEU A 27 -7.02 12.71 15.84
C LEU A 27 -6.70 12.72 14.35
N SER A 28 -7.05 13.77 13.62
CA SER A 28 -6.93 13.82 12.17
C SER A 28 -6.36 15.14 11.69
N ILE A 29 -5.51 15.08 10.67
CA ILE A 29 -5.07 16.19 9.84
C ILE A 29 -5.53 15.96 8.40
N PHE A 30 -5.73 17.03 7.63
CA PHE A 30 -6.09 16.92 6.22
C PHE A 30 -4.92 17.34 5.33
N GLY A 31 -4.47 16.42 4.50
CA GLY A 31 -3.37 16.64 3.57
C GLY A 31 -1.98 16.50 4.21
N HIS A 32 -1.25 15.49 3.73
CA HIS A 32 0.17 15.27 4.05
C HIS A 32 0.84 14.54 2.88
N GLN A 33 2.16 14.64 2.80
CA GLN A 33 2.93 13.88 1.81
C GLN A 33 4.25 13.41 2.41
N MET A 34 4.59 12.14 2.15
CA MET A 34 5.89 11.57 2.46
C MET A 34 6.58 11.13 1.17
N ARG A 35 7.92 11.14 1.17
CA ARG A 35 8.75 10.68 0.05
C ARG A 35 9.82 9.72 0.54
N PHE A 36 9.98 8.61 -0.18
CA PHE A 36 10.94 7.56 0.12
C PHE A 36 11.81 7.29 -1.11
N ASN A 37 13.12 7.47 -0.99
CA ASN A 37 14.06 7.11 -2.04
C ASN A 37 14.32 5.59 -1.99
N LEU A 38 13.79 4.84 -2.96
CA LEU A 38 13.92 3.39 -3.01
C LEU A 38 15.34 2.91 -3.33
N SER A 39 16.20 3.80 -3.84
CA SER A 39 17.63 3.49 -4.04
C SER A 39 18.43 3.49 -2.72
N ALA A 40 17.89 4.09 -1.65
CA ALA A 40 18.55 4.15 -0.33
C ALA A 40 18.19 2.95 0.57
N GLY A 41 17.23 2.13 0.19
CA GLY A 41 16.75 0.96 0.93
C GLY A 41 15.23 0.79 0.81
N PHE A 42 14.74 -0.34 1.28
CA PHE A 42 13.32 -0.65 1.27
C PHE A 42 12.62 0.01 2.47
N PRO A 43 11.58 0.84 2.26
CA PRO A 43 10.98 1.65 3.33
C PRO A 43 10.03 0.82 4.22
N MET A 44 10.55 -0.22 4.85
CA MET A 44 9.85 -0.99 5.86
C MET A 44 10.17 -0.44 7.24
N LEU A 45 9.14 -0.10 8.03
CA LEU A 45 9.34 0.50 9.34
C LEU A 45 10.23 -0.37 10.24
N THR A 46 11.17 0.28 10.93
CA THR A 46 12.05 -0.36 11.91
C THR A 46 11.68 0.00 13.35
N THR A 47 10.85 1.02 13.57
CA THR A 47 10.38 1.42 14.91
C THR A 47 9.34 0.47 15.50
N LYS A 48 8.74 -0.38 14.70
CA LYS A 48 7.98 -1.57 15.09
C LYS A 48 8.07 -2.65 14.01
N ARG A 49 8.00 -3.92 14.42
CA ARG A 49 8.00 -5.06 13.48
C ARG A 49 6.71 -5.10 12.68
N LEU A 50 6.83 -5.28 11.36
CA LEU A 50 5.73 -5.50 10.42
C LEU A 50 5.81 -6.91 9.83
N PRO A 51 4.67 -7.56 9.53
CA PRO A 51 4.62 -8.88 8.92
C PRO A 51 4.79 -8.79 7.39
N LEU A 52 6.02 -8.94 6.88
CA LEU A 52 6.30 -8.92 5.44
C LEU A 52 5.43 -9.90 4.66
N LYS A 53 5.20 -11.09 5.23
CA LYS A 53 4.39 -12.14 4.60
C LYS A 53 3.00 -11.64 4.21
N ALA A 54 2.32 -10.94 5.11
CA ALA A 54 0.99 -10.39 4.85
C ALA A 54 1.04 -9.32 3.74
N ILE A 55 2.02 -8.43 3.77
CA ILE A 55 2.20 -7.36 2.78
C ILE A 55 2.41 -7.94 1.37
N VAL A 56 3.29 -8.93 1.23
CA VAL A 56 3.60 -9.54 -0.07
C VAL A 56 2.40 -10.31 -0.60
N HIS A 57 1.75 -11.16 0.22
CA HIS A 57 0.60 -11.94 -0.24
C HIS A 57 -0.59 -11.05 -0.61
N GLU A 58 -0.85 -9.96 0.13
CA GLU A 58 -1.89 -9.00 -0.23
C GLU A 58 -1.62 -8.35 -1.59
N LEU A 59 -0.38 -7.88 -1.83
CA LEU A 59 -0.03 -7.28 -3.11
C LEU A 59 -0.15 -8.29 -4.27
N LEU A 60 0.30 -9.52 -4.09
CA LEU A 60 0.15 -10.58 -5.10
C LEU A 60 -1.33 -10.92 -5.36
N TRP A 61 -2.15 -10.90 -4.32
CA TRP A 61 -3.59 -11.11 -4.42
C TRP A 61 -4.28 -9.99 -5.22
N PHE A 62 -3.92 -8.73 -4.99
CA PHE A 62 -4.38 -7.60 -5.82
C PHE A 62 -3.95 -7.78 -7.28
N LEU A 63 -2.70 -8.15 -7.54
CA LEU A 63 -2.17 -8.35 -8.89
C LEU A 63 -2.82 -9.54 -9.62
N LYS A 64 -3.38 -10.51 -8.91
CA LYS A 64 -4.19 -11.59 -9.49
C LYS A 64 -5.59 -11.12 -9.90
N GLY A 65 -6.03 -9.96 -9.46
CA GLY A 65 -7.39 -9.49 -9.67
C GLY A 65 -8.44 -10.21 -8.82
N ASP A 66 -7.99 -10.94 -7.80
CA ASP A 66 -8.84 -11.72 -6.91
C ASP A 66 -9.52 -10.83 -5.86
N THR A 67 -10.73 -11.19 -5.45
CA THR A 67 -11.54 -10.52 -4.44
C THR A 67 -11.93 -11.46 -3.30
N ASN A 68 -11.67 -12.76 -3.45
CA ASN A 68 -11.94 -13.76 -2.43
C ASN A 68 -10.71 -13.98 -1.54
N ILE A 69 -10.92 -13.96 -0.23
CA ILE A 69 -9.84 -14.08 0.76
C ILE A 69 -9.27 -15.49 0.91
N LYS A 70 -9.80 -16.47 0.17
CA LYS A 70 -9.32 -17.86 0.27
C LYS A 70 -7.81 -17.97 0.05
N TYR A 71 -7.27 -17.32 -0.98
CA TYR A 71 -5.82 -17.30 -1.23
C TYR A 71 -5.04 -16.73 -0.04
N LEU A 72 -5.52 -15.67 0.58
CA LEU A 72 -4.88 -15.07 1.76
C LEU A 72 -4.90 -16.03 2.94
N ARG A 73 -6.04 -16.64 3.24
CA ARG A 73 -6.21 -17.63 4.32
C ARG A 73 -5.35 -18.88 4.12
N ASP A 74 -5.28 -19.41 2.90
CA ASP A 74 -4.44 -20.57 2.55
C ASP A 74 -2.95 -20.27 2.82
N ASN A 75 -2.56 -18.99 2.79
CA ASN A 75 -1.21 -18.53 3.10
C ASN A 75 -1.06 -18.00 4.53
N GLY A 76 -2.06 -18.16 5.39
CA GLY A 76 -2.03 -17.73 6.79
C GLY A 76 -2.09 -16.22 6.98
N VAL A 77 -2.71 -15.50 6.05
CA VAL A 77 -2.94 -14.05 6.08
C VAL A 77 -4.41 -13.78 6.33
N THR A 78 -4.73 -13.09 7.42
CA THR A 78 -6.10 -12.90 7.93
C THR A 78 -6.54 -11.42 7.99
N ILE A 79 -5.75 -10.53 7.38
CA ILE A 79 -5.96 -9.08 7.48
C ILE A 79 -7.24 -8.56 6.82
N TRP A 80 -7.95 -9.40 6.07
CA TRP A 80 -9.22 -9.09 5.41
C TRP A 80 -10.42 -9.89 5.95
N ASP A 81 -10.21 -10.76 6.95
CA ASP A 81 -11.24 -11.68 7.45
C ASP A 81 -12.48 -10.98 8.00
N GLU A 82 -12.30 -9.80 8.61
CA GLU A 82 -13.37 -9.05 9.27
C GLU A 82 -14.36 -8.40 8.28
N TRP A 83 -13.96 -8.23 7.02
CA TRP A 83 -14.78 -7.59 5.99
C TRP A 83 -15.40 -8.56 4.98
N ALA A 84 -14.90 -9.79 4.93
CA ALA A 84 -15.37 -10.77 3.96
C ALA A 84 -16.75 -11.31 4.33
N ASP A 85 -17.58 -11.59 3.32
CA ASP A 85 -18.85 -12.26 3.50
C ASP A 85 -18.68 -13.75 3.90
N ALA A 86 -19.78 -14.46 4.06
CA ALA A 86 -19.79 -15.88 4.45
C ALA A 86 -19.07 -16.79 3.43
N ASN A 87 -18.93 -16.36 2.17
CA ASN A 87 -18.24 -17.08 1.11
C ASN A 87 -16.76 -16.64 0.98
N GLY A 88 -16.33 -15.67 1.77
CA GLY A 88 -14.99 -15.10 1.73
C GLY A 88 -14.82 -14.04 0.63
N ASP A 89 -15.89 -13.48 0.10
CA ASP A 89 -15.84 -12.46 -0.94
C ASP A 89 -15.92 -11.04 -0.35
N LEU A 90 -15.24 -10.10 -1.00
CA LEU A 90 -15.17 -8.69 -0.62
C LEU A 90 -15.87 -7.77 -1.62
N GLY A 91 -16.47 -8.33 -2.68
CA GLY A 91 -16.97 -7.55 -3.80
C GLY A 91 -15.84 -6.99 -4.68
N PRO A 92 -16.12 -6.04 -5.58
CA PRO A 92 -15.18 -5.59 -6.62
C PRO A 92 -14.09 -4.64 -6.07
N VAL A 93 -13.36 -5.07 -5.00
CA VAL A 93 -12.29 -4.31 -4.35
C VAL A 93 -11.02 -4.24 -5.22
N TYR A 94 -10.00 -3.59 -4.77
CA TYR A 94 -8.71 -3.27 -5.40
C TYR A 94 -8.28 -4.13 -6.59
N GLY A 95 -8.14 -5.45 -6.40
CA GLY A 95 -7.68 -6.37 -7.45
C GLY A 95 -8.60 -6.39 -8.65
N HIS A 96 -9.91 -6.41 -8.42
CA HIS A 96 -10.91 -6.34 -9.50
C HIS A 96 -10.77 -5.04 -10.29
N GLN A 97 -10.72 -3.89 -9.61
CA GLN A 97 -10.59 -2.60 -10.28
C GLN A 97 -9.28 -2.48 -11.06
N TRP A 98 -8.18 -2.98 -10.52
CA TRP A 98 -6.87 -2.94 -11.18
C TRP A 98 -6.80 -3.81 -12.43
N ARG A 99 -7.46 -4.98 -12.42
CA ARG A 99 -7.30 -6.03 -13.43
C ARG A 99 -8.52 -6.23 -14.34
N SER A 100 -9.70 -5.79 -13.91
CA SER A 100 -10.97 -6.09 -14.60
C SER A 100 -11.96 -4.93 -14.50
N TRP A 101 -11.49 -3.69 -14.67
CA TRP A 101 -12.36 -2.52 -14.63
C TRP A 101 -13.44 -2.61 -15.70
N PRO A 102 -14.75 -2.59 -15.33
CA PRO A 102 -15.83 -2.73 -16.29
C PRO A 102 -16.00 -1.46 -17.15
N ALA A 103 -15.96 -1.59 -18.46
CA ALA A 103 -16.25 -0.52 -19.39
C ALA A 103 -17.72 -0.57 -19.85
N PRO A 104 -18.33 0.60 -20.21
CA PRO A 104 -19.74 0.66 -20.64
C PRO A 104 -20.06 -0.18 -21.89
N ASP A 105 -19.07 -0.48 -22.72
CA ASP A 105 -19.20 -1.31 -23.92
C ASP A 105 -19.04 -2.81 -23.66
N GLY A 106 -18.99 -3.21 -22.38
CA GLY A 106 -18.88 -4.61 -21.95
C GLY A 106 -17.44 -5.16 -21.94
N ARG A 107 -16.43 -4.36 -22.31
CA ARG A 107 -15.02 -4.77 -22.17
C ARG A 107 -14.58 -4.74 -20.71
N SER A 108 -13.60 -5.56 -20.39
CA SER A 108 -12.83 -5.50 -19.16
C SER A 108 -11.48 -4.81 -19.42
N ILE A 109 -11.13 -3.83 -18.60
CA ILE A 109 -9.87 -3.09 -18.73
C ILE A 109 -8.89 -3.56 -17.66
N ASP A 110 -7.77 -4.14 -18.08
CA ASP A 110 -6.64 -4.46 -17.21
C ASP A 110 -5.71 -3.26 -17.11
N GLN A 111 -5.88 -2.46 -16.07
CA GLN A 111 -5.12 -1.23 -15.86
C GLN A 111 -3.63 -1.53 -15.58
N ILE A 112 -3.30 -2.64 -14.88
CA ILE A 112 -1.91 -3.01 -14.58
C ILE A 112 -1.18 -3.43 -15.85
N ALA A 113 -1.78 -4.30 -16.67
CA ALA A 113 -1.18 -4.70 -17.94
C ALA A 113 -0.96 -3.47 -18.84
N ASN A 114 -1.97 -2.59 -18.92
CA ASN A 114 -1.91 -1.39 -19.75
C ASN A 114 -0.81 -0.42 -19.30
N VAL A 115 -0.66 -0.19 -17.98
CA VAL A 115 0.35 0.74 -17.48
C VAL A 115 1.77 0.20 -17.67
N VAL A 116 1.98 -1.10 -17.43
CA VAL A 116 3.29 -1.75 -17.67
C VAL A 116 3.69 -1.70 -19.14
N ASP A 117 2.74 -2.00 -20.04
CA ASP A 117 2.96 -1.91 -21.48
C ASP A 117 3.22 -0.45 -21.93
N MET A 118 2.46 0.51 -21.37
CA MET A 118 2.66 1.93 -21.69
C MET A 118 4.03 2.44 -21.22
N ILE A 119 4.53 2.03 -20.03
CA ILE A 119 5.87 2.37 -19.55
C ILE A 119 6.94 1.89 -20.54
N LYS A 120 6.79 0.68 -21.09
CA LYS A 120 7.74 0.12 -22.06
C LYS A 120 7.74 0.86 -23.39
N ARG A 121 6.55 1.26 -23.88
CA ARG A 121 6.39 1.89 -25.21
C ARG A 121 6.52 3.40 -25.21
N ASN A 122 6.07 4.06 -24.15
CA ASN A 122 6.05 5.51 -24.01
C ASN A 122 6.28 5.94 -22.55
N PRO A 123 7.53 5.84 -22.05
CA PRO A 123 7.85 6.15 -20.65
C PRO A 123 7.56 7.61 -20.26
N ASP A 124 7.55 8.54 -21.21
CA ASP A 124 7.25 9.96 -20.98
C ASP A 124 5.76 10.27 -20.84
N SER A 125 4.90 9.24 -20.93
CA SER A 125 3.46 9.41 -20.80
C SER A 125 3.07 9.96 -19.42
N ARG A 126 2.16 10.93 -19.41
CA ARG A 126 1.52 11.47 -18.18
C ARG A 126 0.26 10.71 -17.79
N ARG A 127 -0.04 9.59 -18.47
CA ARG A 127 -1.24 8.76 -18.30
C ARG A 127 -0.94 7.41 -17.65
N LEU A 128 0.20 7.30 -16.95
CA LEU A 128 0.62 6.08 -16.25
C LEU A 128 -0.13 5.96 -14.91
N ILE A 129 -1.46 5.85 -14.97
CA ILE A 129 -2.35 5.90 -13.80
C ILE A 129 -3.12 4.57 -13.68
N VAL A 130 -3.29 4.12 -12.43
CA VAL A 130 -4.17 3.02 -12.04
C VAL A 130 -5.11 3.53 -10.96
N SER A 131 -6.43 3.35 -11.14
CA SER A 131 -7.47 3.76 -10.20
C SER A 131 -8.18 2.56 -9.61
N ALA A 132 -8.37 2.56 -8.28
CA ALA A 132 -9.26 1.62 -7.59
C ALA A 132 -10.61 2.27 -7.24
N TRP A 133 -10.71 3.60 -7.30
CA TRP A 133 -11.94 4.33 -6.99
C TRP A 133 -12.88 4.34 -8.19
N ASN A 134 -13.90 3.48 -8.15
CA ASN A 134 -14.94 3.38 -9.17
C ASN A 134 -16.28 3.82 -8.58
N PRO A 135 -16.78 5.04 -8.85
CA PRO A 135 -18.04 5.53 -8.30
C PRO A 135 -19.26 4.67 -8.63
N ALA A 136 -19.21 3.90 -9.71
CA ALA A 136 -20.32 3.02 -10.12
C ALA A 136 -20.35 1.69 -9.33
N GLU A 137 -19.28 1.35 -8.61
CA GLU A 137 -19.17 0.07 -7.91
C GLU A 137 -18.75 0.19 -6.44
N VAL A 138 -18.41 1.39 -5.98
CA VAL A 138 -17.90 1.60 -4.61
C VAL A 138 -18.88 1.11 -3.54
N ASP A 139 -20.19 1.21 -3.78
CA ASP A 139 -21.22 0.75 -2.84
C ASP A 139 -21.38 -0.79 -2.81
N LYS A 140 -20.77 -1.51 -3.76
CA LYS A 140 -20.75 -2.98 -3.81
C LYS A 140 -19.53 -3.57 -3.09
N MET A 141 -18.61 -2.75 -2.66
CA MET A 141 -17.36 -3.16 -2.02
C MET A 141 -17.57 -3.31 -0.51
N ALA A 142 -17.08 -4.39 0.07
CA ALA A 142 -17.10 -4.59 1.53
C ALA A 142 -16.36 -3.45 2.26
N LEU A 143 -15.31 -2.92 1.64
CA LEU A 143 -14.57 -1.75 2.11
C LEU A 143 -14.20 -0.85 0.93
N PRO A 144 -14.76 0.38 0.82
CA PRO A 144 -14.36 1.33 -0.21
C PRO A 144 -12.86 1.64 -0.18
N PRO A 145 -12.19 1.73 -1.35
CA PRO A 145 -10.73 1.85 -1.40
C PRO A 145 -10.19 3.04 -0.63
N CYS A 146 -9.31 2.81 0.32
CA CYS A 146 -8.59 3.86 1.04
C CYS A 146 -7.48 4.45 0.16
N HIS A 147 -6.67 3.61 -0.48
CA HIS A 147 -5.68 4.00 -1.49
C HIS A 147 -6.35 3.99 -2.87
N CYS A 148 -6.74 5.19 -3.32
CA CYS A 148 -7.69 5.39 -4.41
C CYS A 148 -7.07 5.26 -5.79
N LEU A 149 -5.87 5.83 -5.98
CA LEU A 149 -5.17 5.83 -7.26
C LEU A 149 -3.66 5.98 -7.05
N PHE A 150 -2.91 5.47 -8.01
CA PHE A 150 -1.48 5.74 -8.07
C PHE A 150 -1.04 6.04 -9.50
N GLN A 151 0.04 6.79 -9.62
CA GLN A 151 0.64 7.22 -10.88
C GLN A 151 2.12 6.89 -10.88
N PHE A 152 2.60 6.35 -12.01
CA PHE A 152 4.02 6.19 -12.26
C PHE A 152 4.60 7.38 -13.01
N TYR A 153 5.90 7.57 -12.81
CA TYR A 153 6.70 8.59 -13.47
C TYR A 153 8.09 8.03 -13.81
N VAL A 154 8.52 8.21 -15.05
CA VAL A 154 9.84 7.75 -15.50
C VAL A 154 10.73 8.96 -15.75
N ALA A 155 11.91 8.96 -15.15
CA ALA A 155 12.94 9.96 -15.44
C ALA A 155 14.33 9.38 -15.15
N ASN A 156 15.30 9.72 -15.96
CA ASN A 156 16.71 9.33 -15.80
C ASN A 156 16.90 7.80 -15.62
N GLY A 157 16.11 6.99 -16.33
CA GLY A 157 16.13 5.52 -16.24
C GLY A 157 15.59 4.97 -14.92
N LYS A 158 14.84 5.77 -14.15
CA LYS A 158 14.21 5.37 -12.89
C LYS A 158 12.70 5.48 -12.96
N LEU A 159 12.00 4.54 -12.30
CA LEU A 159 10.56 4.54 -12.11
C LEU A 159 10.23 5.01 -10.70
N SER A 160 9.42 6.04 -10.59
CA SER A 160 8.82 6.52 -9.34
C SER A 160 7.32 6.27 -9.34
N CYS A 161 6.73 6.18 -8.15
CA CYS A 161 5.29 6.01 -7.97
C CYS A 161 4.78 7.05 -6.97
N GLN A 162 3.64 7.67 -7.27
CA GLN A 162 2.89 8.49 -6.34
C GLN A 162 1.54 7.85 -6.06
N LEU A 163 1.24 7.58 -4.78
CA LEU A 163 -0.04 7.10 -4.29
C LEU A 163 -0.85 8.24 -3.70
N TYR A 164 -2.15 8.31 -4.01
CA TYR A 164 -3.12 9.09 -3.25
C TYR A 164 -3.99 8.16 -2.39
N GLN A 165 -3.94 8.36 -1.08
CA GLN A 165 -4.74 7.65 -0.09
C GLN A 165 -5.72 8.63 0.57
N ARG A 166 -7.04 8.45 0.34
CA ARG A 166 -8.08 9.35 0.83
C ARG A 166 -8.31 9.26 2.34
N SER A 167 -8.06 8.10 2.91
CA SER A 167 -8.29 7.76 4.32
C SER A 167 -7.14 6.90 4.81
N ALA A 168 -6.44 7.34 5.84
CA ALA A 168 -5.18 6.75 6.26
C ALA A 168 -5.13 6.54 7.77
N ASP A 169 -5.38 5.29 8.22
CA ASP A 169 -4.99 4.85 9.56
C ASP A 169 -3.46 4.82 9.65
N VAL A 170 -2.91 5.82 10.32
CA VAL A 170 -1.46 6.04 10.34
C VAL A 170 -0.75 4.97 11.17
N PHE A 171 -1.40 4.41 12.20
CA PHE A 171 -0.73 3.44 13.05
C PHE A 171 -0.70 2.02 12.46
N LEU A 172 -1.82 1.50 11.98
CA LEU A 172 -1.90 0.14 11.44
C LEU A 172 -1.72 0.09 9.91
N GLY A 173 -2.49 0.89 9.16
CA GLY A 173 -2.59 0.78 7.71
C GLY A 173 -1.41 1.38 6.95
N VAL A 174 -1.04 2.62 7.25
CA VAL A 174 -0.01 3.37 6.50
C VAL A 174 1.34 2.63 6.40
N PRO A 175 1.87 1.98 7.46
CA PRO A 175 3.10 1.20 7.36
C PRO A 175 3.03 0.06 6.34
N PHE A 176 1.89 -0.63 6.22
CA PHE A 176 1.64 -1.66 5.21
C PHE A 176 1.62 -1.04 3.81
N ASN A 177 0.89 0.06 3.64
CA ASN A 177 0.76 0.72 2.34
C ASN A 177 2.09 1.25 1.83
N ILE A 178 2.96 1.81 2.70
CA ILE A 178 4.32 2.25 2.33
C ILE A 178 5.10 1.05 1.74
N ALA A 179 5.16 -0.06 2.46
CA ALA A 179 5.92 -1.22 2.02
C ALA A 179 5.31 -1.88 0.77
N SER A 180 3.98 -1.99 0.68
CA SER A 180 3.27 -2.58 -0.46
C SER A 180 3.52 -1.79 -1.75
N TYR A 181 3.34 -0.47 -1.74
CA TYR A 181 3.54 0.35 -2.94
C TYR A 181 5.01 0.57 -3.30
N ALA A 182 5.91 0.57 -2.32
CA ALA A 182 7.34 0.53 -2.58
C ALA A 182 7.71 -0.78 -3.31
N LEU A 183 7.19 -1.91 -2.86
CA LEU A 183 7.40 -3.21 -3.50
C LEU A 183 6.81 -3.24 -4.92
N LEU A 184 5.58 -2.79 -5.10
CA LEU A 184 4.95 -2.67 -6.43
C LEU A 184 5.80 -1.82 -7.38
N THR A 185 6.34 -0.69 -6.90
CA THR A 185 7.21 0.18 -7.70
C THR A 185 8.48 -0.54 -8.13
N MET A 186 9.11 -1.30 -7.24
CA MET A 186 10.31 -2.10 -7.54
C MET A 186 9.99 -3.23 -8.54
N MET A 187 8.86 -3.93 -8.37
CA MET A 187 8.42 -4.98 -9.29
C MET A 187 8.17 -4.44 -10.70
N VAL A 188 7.44 -3.33 -10.82
CA VAL A 188 7.17 -2.68 -12.12
C VAL A 188 8.47 -2.15 -12.73
N ALA A 189 9.37 -1.55 -11.95
CA ALA A 189 10.67 -1.12 -12.44
C ALA A 189 11.46 -2.30 -13.05
N GLN A 190 11.52 -3.45 -12.36
CA GLN A 190 12.21 -4.65 -12.84
C GLN A 190 11.64 -5.14 -14.19
N VAL A 191 10.32 -5.34 -14.29
CA VAL A 191 9.71 -5.91 -15.50
C VAL A 191 9.68 -4.94 -16.69
N THR A 192 9.95 -3.66 -16.43
CA THR A 192 10.07 -2.63 -17.48
C THR A 192 11.54 -2.24 -17.78
N GLY A 193 12.51 -2.88 -17.12
CA GLY A 193 13.93 -2.62 -17.33
C GLY A 193 14.44 -1.30 -16.75
N LEU A 194 13.70 -0.71 -15.82
CA LEU A 194 14.04 0.54 -15.12
C LEU A 194 14.63 0.27 -13.73
N LYS A 195 15.28 1.27 -13.14
CA LYS A 195 15.72 1.24 -11.74
C LYS A 195 14.62 1.82 -10.85
N PRO A 196 14.49 1.38 -9.59
CA PRO A 196 13.61 2.04 -8.62
C PRO A 196 14.02 3.50 -8.37
N GLY A 197 13.03 4.40 -8.41
CA GLY A 197 13.15 5.82 -8.08
C GLY A 197 12.60 6.13 -6.70
N ASP A 198 11.64 7.05 -6.63
CA ASP A 198 10.97 7.44 -5.38
C ASP A 198 9.58 6.82 -5.26
N PHE A 199 9.19 6.48 -4.03
CA PHE A 199 7.80 6.33 -3.67
C PHE A 199 7.31 7.58 -2.95
N VAL A 200 6.25 8.20 -3.46
CA VAL A 200 5.61 9.40 -2.91
C VAL A 200 4.23 9.01 -2.40
N HIS A 201 3.96 9.23 -1.12
CA HIS A 201 2.68 8.89 -0.49
C HIS A 201 1.95 10.16 -0.12
N SER A 202 0.86 10.45 -0.81
CA SER A 202 -0.01 11.62 -0.59
C SER A 202 -1.29 11.20 0.10
N PHE A 203 -1.70 11.96 1.10
CA PHE A 203 -2.82 11.62 1.97
C PHE A 203 -3.92 12.67 1.93
N GLY A 204 -5.17 12.23 2.06
CA GLY A 204 -6.33 13.05 2.38
C GLY A 204 -6.55 13.13 3.89
N ASP A 205 -7.61 12.48 4.42
CA ASP A 205 -7.85 12.35 5.87
C ASP A 205 -6.80 11.39 6.46
N THR A 206 -5.93 11.94 7.28
CA THR A 206 -4.77 11.25 7.85
C THR A 206 -4.95 11.21 9.35
N HIS A 207 -5.26 10.03 9.89
CA HIS A 207 -5.76 9.94 11.26
C HIS A 207 -5.06 8.86 12.10
N LEU A 208 -5.10 9.11 13.39
CA LEU A 208 -4.69 8.19 14.45
C LEU A 208 -5.92 7.91 15.32
N TYR A 209 -6.33 6.66 15.41
CA TYR A 209 -7.44 6.27 16.28
C TYR A 209 -7.14 6.55 17.74
N SER A 210 -8.16 6.94 18.52
CA SER A 210 -8.00 7.32 19.93
C SER A 210 -7.43 6.19 20.79
N ASN A 211 -7.73 4.93 20.44
CA ASN A 211 -7.19 3.74 21.09
C ASN A 211 -5.74 3.39 20.70
N HIS A 212 -5.11 4.16 19.79
CA HIS A 212 -3.72 3.99 19.35
C HIS A 212 -2.77 5.11 19.84
N LEU A 213 -3.27 6.09 20.59
CA LEU A 213 -2.46 7.26 21.00
C LEU A 213 -1.24 6.87 21.84
N GLU A 214 -1.41 5.94 22.79
CA GLU A 214 -0.31 5.49 23.63
C GLU A 214 0.72 4.66 22.86
N GLN A 215 0.24 3.82 21.94
CA GLN A 215 1.09 3.03 21.05
C GLN A 215 1.92 3.93 20.12
N ALA A 216 1.33 5.01 19.61
CA ALA A 216 2.02 6.00 18.79
C ALA A 216 3.09 6.74 19.61
N ARG A 217 2.77 7.18 20.82
CA ARG A 217 3.76 7.79 21.73
C ARG A 217 4.89 6.84 22.06
N LEU A 218 4.60 5.56 22.35
CA LEU A 218 5.63 4.54 22.56
C LEU A 218 6.49 4.37 21.30
N GLN A 219 5.91 4.34 20.11
CA GLN A 219 6.66 4.20 18.87
C GLN A 219 7.60 5.38 18.63
N LEU A 220 7.20 6.59 19.00
CA LEU A 220 8.02 7.81 18.89
C LEU A 220 9.24 7.82 19.83
N THR A 221 9.23 7.06 20.92
CA THR A 221 10.42 6.91 21.78
C THR A 221 11.53 6.05 21.14
N ARG A 222 11.24 5.38 20.01
CA ARG A 222 12.16 4.46 19.37
C ARG A 222 12.90 5.12 18.22
N THR A 223 14.22 5.04 18.24
CA THR A 223 15.05 5.52 17.13
C THR A 223 14.93 4.59 15.92
N PRO A 224 14.64 5.10 14.71
CA PRO A 224 14.69 4.31 13.48
C PRO A 224 16.06 3.68 13.28
N ARG A 225 16.08 2.40 12.88
CA ARG A 225 17.29 1.68 12.50
C ARG A 225 17.52 1.76 10.99
N ALA A 226 18.64 1.24 10.52
CA ALA A 226 18.96 1.17 9.10
C ALA A 226 17.84 0.49 8.30
N LEU A 227 17.57 1.01 7.10
CA LEU A 227 16.57 0.40 6.20
C LEU A 227 17.07 -0.97 5.72
N PRO A 228 16.19 -1.97 5.65
CA PRO A 228 16.50 -3.24 4.99
C PRO A 228 16.61 -3.05 3.48
N MET A 229 17.10 -4.09 2.82
CA MET A 229 17.09 -4.20 1.37
C MET A 229 16.06 -5.24 0.91
N MET A 230 15.28 -4.93 -0.09
CA MET A 230 14.43 -5.90 -0.79
C MET A 230 15.19 -6.46 -1.99
N ARG A 231 15.46 -7.76 -1.97
CA ARG A 231 15.93 -8.50 -3.15
C ARG A 231 14.75 -9.13 -3.84
N ILE A 232 14.71 -8.97 -5.16
CA ILE A 232 13.67 -9.54 -6.01
C ILE A 232 14.36 -10.48 -6.98
N ASN A 233 13.80 -11.67 -7.18
CA ASN A 233 14.32 -12.66 -8.15
C ASN A 233 14.44 -12.00 -9.53
N PRO A 234 15.66 -11.83 -10.07
CA PRO A 234 15.89 -11.10 -11.33
C PRO A 234 15.39 -11.84 -12.57
N ASP A 235 15.07 -13.14 -12.44
CA ASP A 235 14.60 -13.96 -13.56
C ASP A 235 13.13 -13.73 -13.88
N VAL A 236 12.35 -13.15 -12.96
CA VAL A 236 10.95 -12.81 -13.20
C VAL A 236 10.85 -11.57 -14.10
N LYS A 237 10.21 -11.72 -15.26
CA LYS A 237 10.09 -10.69 -16.31
C LYS A 237 8.65 -10.25 -16.58
N ASP A 238 7.68 -10.91 -15.96
CA ASP A 238 6.27 -10.59 -16.07
C ASP A 238 5.70 -10.24 -14.70
N ILE A 239 4.96 -9.11 -14.61
CA ILE A 239 4.41 -8.58 -13.35
C ILE A 239 3.45 -9.56 -12.66
N PHE A 240 2.79 -10.42 -13.43
CA PHE A 240 1.82 -11.39 -12.94
C PHE A 240 2.42 -12.75 -12.58
N SER A 241 3.71 -12.95 -12.85
CA SER A 241 4.41 -14.21 -12.60
C SER A 241 5.11 -14.28 -11.25
N PHE A 242 5.18 -13.18 -10.52
CA PHE A 242 5.80 -13.15 -9.20
C PHE A 242 5.09 -14.06 -8.19
N ARG A 243 5.89 -14.69 -7.33
CA ARG A 243 5.47 -15.53 -6.20
C ARG A 243 6.10 -15.00 -4.92
N TYR A 244 5.62 -15.45 -3.77
CA TYR A 244 6.16 -15.03 -2.47
C TYR A 244 7.66 -15.29 -2.34
N GLU A 245 8.13 -16.43 -2.86
CA GLU A 245 9.53 -16.89 -2.81
C GLU A 245 10.49 -16.03 -3.64
N ASP A 246 9.98 -15.17 -4.51
CA ASP A 246 10.78 -14.24 -5.33
C ASP A 246 11.26 -13.02 -4.55
N PHE A 247 10.86 -12.86 -3.28
CA PHE A 247 11.15 -11.70 -2.44
C PHE A 247 11.93 -12.09 -1.20
N GLU A 248 13.09 -11.45 -1.00
CA GLU A 248 13.91 -11.63 0.19
C GLU A 248 14.17 -10.26 0.85
N LEU A 249 13.76 -10.10 2.12
CA LEU A 249 14.05 -8.91 2.92
C LEU A 249 15.33 -9.11 3.71
N VAL A 250 16.40 -8.40 3.31
CA VAL A 250 17.73 -8.55 3.88
C VAL A 250 18.03 -7.44 4.88
N GLY A 251 18.51 -7.80 6.06
CA GLY A 251 18.94 -6.84 7.09
C GLY A 251 17.78 -6.15 7.81
N TYR A 252 16.59 -6.74 7.85
CA TYR A 252 15.46 -6.19 8.60
C TYR A 252 15.62 -6.45 10.10
N ASP A 253 16.04 -5.42 10.84
CA ASP A 253 16.23 -5.43 12.29
C ASP A 253 15.30 -4.39 12.95
N PRO A 254 14.00 -4.69 13.11
CA PRO A 254 13.05 -3.78 13.72
C PRO A 254 13.04 -3.87 15.25
N HIS A 255 12.57 -2.81 15.90
CA HIS A 255 12.10 -2.88 17.26
C HIS A 255 10.94 -3.88 17.40
N PRO A 256 10.65 -4.40 18.60
CA PRO A 256 9.55 -5.31 18.83
C PRO A 256 8.19 -4.78 18.32
N HIS A 257 7.30 -5.70 17.98
CA HIS A 257 5.93 -5.36 17.61
C HIS A 257 5.23 -4.56 18.70
N ILE A 258 4.38 -3.61 18.31
CA ILE A 258 3.46 -2.89 19.21
C ILE A 258 2.04 -3.34 18.86
N LYS A 259 1.40 -4.03 19.80
CA LYS A 259 0.03 -4.54 19.61
C LYS A 259 -0.97 -3.37 19.67
N ALA A 260 -1.91 -3.35 18.72
CA ALA A 260 -3.03 -2.42 18.70
C ALA A 260 -4.28 -3.14 18.18
N ALA A 261 -5.45 -2.73 18.64
CA ALA A 261 -6.72 -3.27 18.17
C ALA A 261 -7.11 -2.60 16.84
N VAL A 262 -7.69 -3.38 15.93
CA VAL A 262 -8.30 -2.83 14.72
C VAL A 262 -9.59 -2.10 15.09
N ALA A 263 -9.81 -0.93 14.52
CA ALA A 263 -11.09 -0.22 14.63
C ALA A 263 -12.00 -0.69 13.48
N VAL A 264 -13.10 -1.35 13.82
CA VAL A 264 -14.08 -1.96 12.89
C VAL A 264 -15.47 -1.40 13.08
#